data_52e44c05ff119f15d80b6a07af922eff
#
_entry.id   52e44c05ff119f15d80b6a07af922eff
#
_cell.length_a   1.000
_cell.length_b   1.000
_cell.length_c   1.000
_cell.angle_alpha   90.00
_cell.angle_beta   90.00
_cell.angle_gamma   90.00
#
_symmetry.space_group_name_H-M   'P 1'
#
loop_
_entity.id
_entity.type
_entity.pdbx_description
1 polymer ?
#
loop_
_entity_poly.entity_id
_entity_poly.type
_entity_poly.pdbx_seq_one_letter_code
_entity_poly.pdbx_strand_id
1 'polypeptide(L)'
;MVRAVADPWPGAFSYVGNQKFTVWSSRVHPHASKAQPGSVISVAPLLIACGDGALEIVTGQAGDGITMQGSQLAQTLGLVQGSRLNSQPACAARRRTRVLILGVNGFIGNHLTERLLREDHYEVYGLDIGSDAISRFLNHPHFHFVEGDISIHSEWIEYHVKKCDVVLPLVAIATPIEYTRNPLRVFELDFEENLRIIRYCVKYRKRIIFPSTSEVYGMCSDKYFDEDHSNLIVGPVNKPRWIYSVSKQLLDRVIWAYGEKEG
;
A
#
# COMPACT_ATOMS: atom_id res chain seq x y z
N MET A 1 21.93 10.07 22.57
CA MET A 1 20.49 9.82 22.40
C MET A 1 19.81 9.32 23.68
N VAL A 2 20.26 8.24 24.36
CA VAL A 2 19.59 7.73 25.56
C VAL A 2 19.37 8.80 26.65
N ARG A 3 20.35 9.63 26.92
CA ARG A 3 20.23 10.74 27.90
C ARG A 3 19.25 11.85 27.52
N ALA A 4 18.95 12.00 26.23
CA ALA A 4 18.07 13.05 25.73
C ALA A 4 16.59 12.64 25.72
N VAL A 5 16.30 11.33 25.89
CA VAL A 5 14.96 10.76 25.76
C VAL A 5 14.57 9.85 26.94
N ALA A 6 15.31 9.92 28.07
CA ALA A 6 14.97 9.22 29.30
C ALA A 6 13.76 9.88 30.00
N ASP A 7 13.19 9.20 31.00
CA ASP A 7 12.01 9.67 31.75
C ASP A 7 12.03 11.20 32.00
N PRO A 8 10.94 11.96 31.70
CA PRO A 8 9.58 11.50 31.36
C PRO A 8 9.30 11.22 29.86
N TRP A 9 10.32 11.22 29.02
CA TRP A 9 10.18 10.94 27.58
C TRP A 9 10.11 9.43 27.31
N PRO A 10 9.63 9.00 26.11
CA PRO A 10 9.36 7.58 25.83
C PRO A 10 10.58 6.64 25.80
N GLY A 11 11.78 7.13 26.15
CA GLY A 11 13.01 6.35 26.21
C GLY A 11 13.62 6.04 24.83
N ALA A 12 14.92 5.69 24.82
CA ALA A 12 15.55 5.14 23.64
C ALA A 12 15.15 3.65 23.50
N PHE A 13 14.89 3.18 22.31
CA PHE A 13 14.45 1.81 22.12
C PHE A 13 15.22 1.10 20.98
N SER A 14 15.17 -0.22 21.01
CA SER A 14 15.66 -1.10 19.96
C SER A 14 14.84 -2.40 19.92
N TYR A 15 15.17 -3.30 19.00
CA TYR A 15 14.47 -4.56 18.81
C TYR A 15 15.42 -5.75 18.81
N VAL A 16 14.94 -6.87 19.35
CA VAL A 16 15.53 -8.21 19.17
C VAL A 16 14.47 -9.04 18.44
N GLY A 17 14.70 -9.36 17.17
CA GLY A 17 13.62 -9.89 16.35
C GLY A 17 12.46 -8.89 16.29
N ASN A 18 11.26 -9.31 16.72
CA ASN A 18 10.07 -8.47 16.80
C ASN A 18 9.81 -7.88 18.20
N GLN A 19 10.62 -8.23 19.17
CA GLN A 19 10.44 -7.80 20.55
C GLN A 19 11.10 -6.44 20.78
N LYS A 20 10.28 -5.41 21.05
CA LYS A 20 10.75 -4.08 21.43
C LYS A 20 11.28 -4.10 22.86
N PHE A 21 12.36 -3.39 23.10
CA PHE A 21 12.80 -3.06 24.43
C PHE A 21 13.23 -1.59 24.52
N THR A 22 13.06 -1.00 25.69
CA THR A 22 13.40 0.40 25.99
C THR A 22 14.65 0.44 26.85
N VAL A 23 15.56 1.35 26.57
CA VAL A 23 16.77 1.62 27.34
C VAL A 23 16.54 2.89 28.16
N TRP A 24 16.47 2.75 29.46
CA TRP A 24 16.26 3.87 30.37
C TRP A 24 17.56 4.53 30.80
N SER A 25 18.61 3.74 31.07
CA SER A 25 19.92 4.28 31.39
C SER A 25 21.04 3.49 30.71
N SER A 26 22.09 4.20 30.33
CA SER A 26 23.25 3.64 29.66
C SER A 26 24.52 4.38 30.05
N ARG A 27 25.67 3.70 29.91
CA ARG A 27 27.00 4.22 30.17
C ARG A 27 27.90 3.96 28.96
N VAL A 28 28.73 4.91 28.63
CA VAL A 28 29.78 4.68 27.61
C VAL A 28 30.87 3.77 28.24
N HIS A 29 31.17 2.70 27.53
CA HIS A 29 32.21 1.75 27.95
C HIS A 29 33.42 1.86 27.04
N PRO A 30 34.63 2.00 27.59
CA PRO A 30 35.88 2.22 26.82
C PRO A 30 36.35 0.95 26.10
N HIS A 31 35.47 0.10 25.66
CA HIS A 31 35.81 -1.15 24.97
C HIS A 31 35.97 -0.89 23.48
N ALA A 32 37.20 -1.03 22.97
CA ALA A 32 37.43 -1.01 21.52
C ALA A 32 37.00 -2.34 20.92
N SER A 33 35.81 -2.38 20.29
CA SER A 33 35.29 -3.56 19.60
C SER A 33 35.38 -3.41 18.10
N LYS A 34 35.83 -4.44 17.40
CA LYS A 34 35.74 -4.56 15.93
C LYS A 34 34.37 -5.11 15.50
N ALA A 35 33.43 -5.35 16.45
CA ALA A 35 32.09 -5.83 16.13
C ALA A 35 31.29 -4.75 15.41
N GLN A 36 30.40 -5.20 14.53
CA GLN A 36 29.50 -4.27 13.81
C GLN A 36 28.60 -3.53 14.81
N PRO A 37 28.33 -2.23 14.60
CA PRO A 37 27.38 -1.47 15.43
C PRO A 37 26.04 -2.17 15.58
N GLY A 38 25.51 -2.21 16.83
CA GLY A 38 24.28 -2.93 17.17
C GLY A 38 24.49 -4.39 17.56
N SER A 39 25.72 -4.93 17.53
CA SER A 39 26.01 -6.30 18.00
C SER A 39 26.22 -6.33 19.51
N VAL A 40 25.70 -7.37 20.17
CA VAL A 40 25.94 -7.67 21.60
C VAL A 40 27.35 -8.17 21.76
N ILE A 41 28.18 -7.44 22.52
CA ILE A 41 29.57 -7.79 22.82
C ILE A 41 29.61 -8.69 24.06
N SER A 42 28.82 -8.38 25.07
CA SER A 42 28.69 -9.11 26.33
C SER A 42 27.27 -9.01 26.85
N VAL A 43 26.81 -9.99 27.60
CA VAL A 43 25.49 -10.03 28.24
C VAL A 43 25.50 -9.70 29.73
N ALA A 44 26.70 -9.79 30.37
CA ALA A 44 26.90 -9.44 31.77
C ALA A 44 28.28 -8.79 31.98
N PRO A 45 28.40 -7.44 31.99
CA PRO A 45 27.37 -6.44 31.74
C PRO A 45 26.86 -6.48 30.30
N LEU A 46 25.64 -5.96 30.05
CA LEU A 46 25.11 -5.90 28.68
C LEU A 46 25.77 -4.78 27.89
N LEU A 47 26.71 -5.18 27.02
CA LEU A 47 27.48 -4.27 26.16
C LEU A 47 27.06 -4.42 24.71
N ILE A 48 26.81 -3.29 24.07
CA ILE A 48 26.42 -3.18 22.65
C ILE A 48 27.50 -2.41 21.89
N ALA A 49 27.97 -2.97 20.78
CA ALA A 49 28.89 -2.29 19.90
C ALA A 49 28.25 -1.01 19.31
N CYS A 50 29.00 0.08 19.31
CA CYS A 50 28.64 1.34 18.66
C CYS A 50 29.59 1.63 17.50
N GLY A 51 29.36 2.74 16.76
CA GLY A 51 30.25 3.17 15.70
C GLY A 51 31.69 3.48 16.21
N ASP A 52 31.78 3.94 17.47
CA ASP A 52 33.03 4.22 18.14
C ASP A 52 32.92 3.78 19.61
N GLY A 53 33.45 2.57 19.91
CA GLY A 53 33.40 1.98 21.24
C GLY A 53 32.17 1.10 21.53
N ALA A 54 31.75 1.06 22.79
CA ALA A 54 30.62 0.28 23.26
C ALA A 54 29.72 1.08 24.21
N LEU A 55 28.42 0.68 24.24
CA LEU A 55 27.43 1.19 25.15
C LEU A 55 27.01 0.10 26.13
N GLU A 56 27.19 0.33 27.43
CA GLU A 56 26.62 -0.47 28.49
C GLU A 56 25.17 -0.08 28.69
N ILE A 57 24.24 -1.05 28.59
CA ILE A 57 22.85 -0.85 29.00
C ILE A 57 22.78 -1.16 30.49
N VAL A 58 22.58 -0.12 31.31
CA VAL A 58 22.51 -0.23 32.76
C VAL A 58 21.13 -0.67 33.19
N THR A 59 20.08 0.00 32.73
CA THR A 59 18.69 -0.35 32.97
C THR A 59 17.85 -0.29 31.70
N GLY A 60 16.89 -1.17 31.58
CA GLY A 60 15.94 -1.21 30.44
C GLY A 60 14.69 -2.02 30.77
N GLN A 61 13.82 -2.13 29.79
CA GLN A 61 12.48 -2.71 29.92
C GLN A 61 12.14 -3.47 28.65
N ALA A 62 11.69 -4.72 28.76
CA ALA A 62 11.23 -5.52 27.64
C ALA A 62 9.71 -5.30 27.44
N GLY A 63 9.31 -4.80 26.28
CA GLY A 63 7.92 -4.46 25.98
C GLY A 63 7.30 -3.52 27.05
N ASP A 64 6.12 -3.86 27.55
CA ASP A 64 5.40 -3.13 28.60
C ASP A 64 5.68 -3.71 30.01
N GLY A 65 6.75 -4.48 30.17
CA GLY A 65 7.15 -5.10 31.43
C GLY A 65 7.74 -4.12 32.45
N ILE A 66 8.40 -4.65 33.48
CA ILE A 66 9.08 -3.84 34.51
C ILE A 66 10.48 -3.43 34.07
N THR A 67 10.98 -2.32 34.62
CA THR A 67 12.37 -1.89 34.45
C THR A 67 13.30 -2.85 35.22
N MET A 68 14.39 -3.29 34.57
CA MET A 68 15.34 -4.26 35.10
C MET A 68 16.78 -3.87 34.74
N GLN A 69 17.73 -4.50 35.41
CA GLN A 69 19.17 -4.35 35.11
C GLN A 69 19.52 -4.94 33.73
N GLY A 70 20.54 -4.40 33.06
CA GLY A 70 20.90 -4.78 31.71
C GLY A 70 21.18 -6.29 31.54
N SER A 71 21.82 -6.94 32.53
CA SER A 71 22.05 -8.41 32.50
C SER A 71 20.75 -9.21 32.58
N GLN A 72 19.78 -8.78 33.40
CA GLN A 72 18.45 -9.39 33.47
C GLN A 72 17.67 -9.16 32.19
N LEU A 73 17.76 -7.95 31.61
CA LEU A 73 17.18 -7.61 30.33
C LEU A 73 17.72 -8.53 29.21
N ALA A 74 19.03 -8.77 29.22
CA ALA A 74 19.66 -9.68 28.27
C ALA A 74 19.11 -11.10 28.36
N GLN A 75 18.92 -11.63 29.58
CA GLN A 75 18.29 -12.94 29.81
C GLN A 75 16.84 -12.97 29.35
N THR A 76 16.05 -11.96 29.72
CA THR A 76 14.61 -11.85 29.32
C THR A 76 14.44 -11.81 27.82
N LEU A 77 15.36 -11.13 27.10
CA LEU A 77 15.34 -11.01 25.64
C LEU A 77 16.04 -12.17 24.92
N GLY A 78 16.59 -13.15 25.66
CA GLY A 78 17.34 -14.27 25.08
C GLY A 78 18.59 -13.85 24.32
N LEU A 79 19.22 -12.73 24.72
CA LEU A 79 20.43 -12.23 24.08
C LEU A 79 21.64 -13.10 24.42
N VAL A 80 22.45 -13.35 23.41
CA VAL A 80 23.76 -13.98 23.50
C VAL A 80 24.81 -13.11 22.86
N GLN A 81 26.07 -13.34 23.16
CA GLN A 81 27.18 -12.64 22.46
C GLN A 81 27.05 -12.87 20.95
N GLY A 82 27.15 -11.81 20.18
CA GLY A 82 26.92 -11.81 18.72
C GLY A 82 25.47 -11.56 18.30
N SER A 83 24.48 -11.59 19.21
CA SER A 83 23.12 -11.17 18.90
C SER A 83 23.12 -9.77 18.31
N ARG A 84 22.21 -9.49 17.37
CA ARG A 84 22.12 -8.19 16.70
C ARG A 84 20.85 -7.46 17.08
N LEU A 85 21.00 -6.23 17.54
CA LEU A 85 19.89 -5.31 17.79
C LEU A 85 19.51 -4.58 16.49
N ASN A 86 18.23 -4.34 16.30
CA ASN A 86 17.69 -3.67 15.13
C ASN A 86 17.02 -2.34 15.51
N SER A 87 17.09 -1.35 14.63
CA SER A 87 16.36 -0.07 14.78
C SER A 87 14.84 -0.21 14.51
N GLN A 88 14.47 -1.32 13.87
CA GLN A 88 13.09 -1.67 13.54
C GLN A 88 12.87 -3.14 13.91
N PRO A 89 11.61 -3.57 14.20
CA PRO A 89 11.35 -4.99 14.40
C PRO A 89 11.89 -5.78 13.20
N ALA A 90 12.47 -6.95 13.50
CA ALA A 90 12.82 -7.88 12.42
C ALA A 90 11.52 -8.13 11.66
N CYS A 91 11.52 -7.79 10.39
CA CYS A 91 10.34 -7.94 9.58
C CYS A 91 9.89 -9.41 9.64
N ALA A 92 8.82 -9.71 10.36
CA ALA A 92 7.97 -10.82 9.97
C ALA A 92 7.71 -10.56 8.50
N ALA A 93 8.10 -11.50 7.60
CA ALA A 93 8.11 -11.32 6.15
C ALA A 93 6.93 -10.44 5.77
N ARG A 94 7.20 -9.17 5.39
CA ARG A 94 6.15 -8.13 5.27
C ARG A 94 5.13 -8.72 4.34
N ARG A 95 3.93 -9.01 4.84
CA ARG A 95 2.83 -9.46 3.97
C ARG A 95 2.80 -8.52 2.78
N ARG A 96 2.97 -9.06 1.57
CA ARG A 96 2.90 -8.25 0.37
C ARG A 96 1.56 -7.55 0.28
N THR A 97 1.58 -6.29 -0.07
CA THR A 97 0.36 -5.55 -0.39
C THR A 97 -0.26 -6.16 -1.64
N ARG A 98 -1.47 -6.66 -1.54
CA ARG A 98 -2.20 -7.28 -2.63
C ARG A 98 -2.95 -6.23 -3.42
N VAL A 99 -2.67 -6.16 -4.70
CA VAL A 99 -3.26 -5.17 -5.62
C VAL A 99 -4.08 -5.92 -6.68
N LEU A 100 -5.36 -5.59 -6.79
CA LEU A 100 -6.23 -6.07 -7.87
C LEU A 100 -6.28 -5.02 -8.98
N ILE A 101 -5.90 -5.42 -10.20
CA ILE A 101 -5.96 -4.58 -11.38
C ILE A 101 -6.92 -5.22 -12.39
N LEU A 102 -8.05 -4.58 -12.61
CA LEU A 102 -9.02 -4.97 -13.66
C LEU A 102 -8.73 -4.11 -14.90
N GLY A 103 -8.45 -4.74 -16.04
CA GLY A 103 -7.87 -4.06 -17.20
C GLY A 103 -6.34 -4.05 -17.19
N VAL A 104 -5.73 -5.14 -16.69
CA VAL A 104 -4.29 -5.26 -16.47
C VAL A 104 -3.46 -5.27 -17.75
N ASN A 105 -4.04 -5.71 -18.89
CA ASN A 105 -3.41 -5.75 -20.21
C ASN A 105 -3.45 -4.39 -20.95
N GLY A 106 -4.24 -3.42 -20.44
CA GLY A 106 -4.31 -2.08 -20.98
C GLY A 106 -3.02 -1.27 -20.79
N PHE A 107 -2.94 -0.09 -21.42
CA PHE A 107 -1.75 0.78 -21.36
C PHE A 107 -1.32 1.09 -19.92
N ILE A 108 -2.23 1.59 -19.08
CA ILE A 108 -1.92 1.91 -17.68
C ILE A 108 -1.65 0.63 -16.90
N GLY A 109 -2.51 -0.39 -17.07
CA GLY A 109 -2.46 -1.65 -16.33
C GLY A 109 -1.13 -2.37 -16.45
N ASN A 110 -0.62 -2.54 -17.69
CA ASN A 110 0.64 -3.25 -17.91
C ASN A 110 1.87 -2.50 -17.35
N HIS A 111 1.93 -1.17 -17.50
CA HIS A 111 3.05 -0.39 -16.98
C HIS A 111 3.04 -0.32 -15.45
N LEU A 112 1.85 -0.20 -14.85
CA LEU A 112 1.71 -0.26 -13.39
C LEU A 112 2.10 -1.64 -12.85
N THR A 113 1.65 -2.72 -13.49
CA THR A 113 2.04 -4.08 -13.14
C THR A 113 3.55 -4.26 -13.16
N GLU A 114 4.21 -3.81 -14.22
CA GLU A 114 5.68 -3.82 -14.30
C GLU A 114 6.32 -3.09 -13.12
N ARG A 115 5.84 -1.90 -12.81
CA ARG A 115 6.39 -1.10 -11.71
C ARG A 115 6.20 -1.77 -10.36
N LEU A 116 5.01 -2.33 -10.09
CA LEU A 116 4.71 -3.02 -8.83
C LEU A 116 5.53 -4.30 -8.67
N LEU A 117 5.71 -5.09 -9.73
CA LEU A 117 6.47 -6.34 -9.68
C LEU A 117 7.98 -6.14 -9.52
N ARG A 118 8.52 -4.97 -9.83
CA ARG A 118 9.91 -4.60 -9.50
C ARG A 118 10.14 -4.39 -8.01
N GLU A 119 9.09 -4.17 -7.25
CA GLU A 119 9.11 -3.92 -5.81
C GLU A 119 8.72 -5.21 -5.07
N ASP A 120 9.62 -5.80 -4.30
CA ASP A 120 9.40 -7.11 -3.65
C ASP A 120 8.31 -7.14 -2.57
N HIS A 121 7.54 -6.07 -2.40
CA HIS A 121 6.48 -5.97 -1.39
C HIS A 121 5.06 -5.93 -1.96
N TYR A 122 4.88 -6.14 -3.27
CA TYR A 122 3.58 -6.25 -3.89
C TYR A 122 3.29 -7.65 -4.43
N GLU A 123 2.01 -8.00 -4.44
CA GLU A 123 1.44 -9.18 -5.10
C GLU A 123 0.28 -8.69 -5.96
N VAL A 124 0.33 -8.94 -7.28
CA VAL A 124 -0.61 -8.37 -8.24
C VAL A 124 -1.55 -9.45 -8.75
N TYR A 125 -2.84 -9.16 -8.68
CA TYR A 125 -3.93 -9.96 -9.27
C TYR A 125 -4.49 -9.18 -10.45
N GLY A 126 -4.51 -9.78 -11.64
CA GLY A 126 -4.94 -9.14 -12.87
C GLY A 126 -6.06 -9.89 -13.56
N LEU A 127 -7.02 -9.16 -14.14
CA LEU A 127 -8.02 -9.69 -15.05
C LEU A 127 -8.11 -8.78 -16.27
N ASP A 128 -8.13 -9.38 -17.45
CA ASP A 128 -8.34 -8.73 -18.75
C ASP A 128 -8.82 -9.74 -19.78
N ILE A 129 -9.37 -9.25 -20.89
CA ILE A 129 -9.84 -10.08 -22.03
C ILE A 129 -8.71 -10.60 -22.92
N GLY A 130 -7.47 -10.19 -22.68
CA GLY A 130 -6.27 -10.63 -23.41
C GLY A 130 -5.03 -10.45 -22.56
N SER A 131 -3.88 -10.92 -23.06
CA SER A 131 -2.63 -10.98 -22.31
C SER A 131 -1.37 -10.53 -23.07
N ASP A 132 -1.53 -9.93 -24.24
CA ASP A 132 -0.40 -9.60 -25.14
C ASP A 132 0.61 -8.67 -24.49
N ALA A 133 0.15 -7.56 -23.88
CA ALA A 133 1.01 -6.56 -23.28
C ALA A 133 1.65 -7.01 -21.94
N ILE A 134 1.05 -8.01 -21.27
CA ILE A 134 1.50 -8.55 -19.98
C ILE A 134 2.20 -9.91 -20.10
N SER A 135 2.36 -10.45 -21.31
CA SER A 135 2.93 -11.79 -21.56
C SER A 135 4.26 -12.02 -20.85
N ARG A 136 5.10 -10.97 -20.73
CA ARG A 136 6.38 -10.99 -20.03
C ARG A 136 6.28 -11.23 -18.52
N PHE A 137 5.09 -11.04 -17.92
CA PHE A 137 4.88 -11.19 -16.47
C PHE A 137 4.16 -12.48 -16.08
N LEU A 138 3.60 -13.24 -17.02
CA LEU A 138 2.75 -14.40 -16.73
C LEU A 138 3.43 -15.46 -15.85
N ASN A 139 4.76 -15.59 -15.95
CA ASN A 139 5.54 -16.51 -15.13
C ASN A 139 6.15 -15.87 -13.86
N HIS A 140 5.80 -14.62 -13.56
CA HIS A 140 6.32 -13.96 -12.36
C HIS A 140 5.65 -14.50 -11.09
N PRO A 141 6.39 -14.89 -10.03
CA PRO A 141 5.83 -15.58 -8.85
C PRO A 141 4.82 -14.76 -8.06
N HIS A 142 4.79 -13.44 -8.24
CA HIS A 142 3.89 -12.50 -7.56
C HIS A 142 2.87 -11.86 -8.49
N PHE A 143 2.67 -12.43 -9.69
CA PHE A 143 1.65 -12.03 -10.63
C PHE A 143 0.67 -13.17 -10.89
N HIS A 144 -0.62 -12.91 -10.67
CA HIS A 144 -1.69 -13.88 -10.83
C HIS A 144 -2.69 -13.31 -11.85
N PHE A 145 -2.71 -13.88 -13.05
CA PHE A 145 -3.55 -13.43 -14.14
C PHE A 145 -4.69 -14.41 -14.44
N VAL A 146 -5.85 -13.85 -14.73
CA VAL A 146 -6.98 -14.58 -15.32
C VAL A 146 -7.46 -13.84 -16.55
N GLU A 147 -7.52 -14.55 -17.67
CA GLU A 147 -8.14 -14.04 -18.87
C GLU A 147 -9.65 -14.13 -18.77
N GLY A 148 -10.35 -13.00 -18.95
CA GLY A 148 -11.79 -12.95 -18.81
C GLY A 148 -12.40 -11.56 -18.93
N ASP A 149 -13.72 -11.52 -19.16
CA ASP A 149 -14.51 -10.29 -19.22
C ASP A 149 -15.07 -9.95 -17.83
N ILE A 150 -14.97 -8.69 -17.42
CA ILE A 150 -15.47 -8.23 -16.12
C ILE A 150 -16.99 -8.41 -15.96
N SER A 151 -17.74 -8.39 -17.05
CA SER A 151 -19.21 -8.60 -17.03
C SER A 151 -19.61 -10.03 -16.66
N ILE A 152 -18.72 -11.00 -16.93
CA ILE A 152 -18.98 -12.44 -16.73
C ILE A 152 -18.34 -12.93 -15.41
N HIS A 153 -17.16 -12.45 -15.08
CA HIS A 153 -16.35 -12.94 -13.94
C HIS A 153 -16.67 -12.28 -12.60
N SER A 154 -17.96 -11.97 -12.34
CA SER A 154 -18.37 -11.22 -11.14
C SER A 154 -17.96 -11.89 -9.82
N GLU A 155 -18.08 -13.23 -9.72
CA GLU A 155 -17.70 -13.97 -8.50
C GLU A 155 -16.18 -13.93 -8.25
N TRP A 156 -15.39 -14.10 -9.31
CA TRP A 156 -13.94 -13.99 -9.23
C TRP A 156 -13.52 -12.58 -8.78
N ILE A 157 -14.14 -11.55 -9.34
CA ILE A 157 -13.88 -10.14 -9.00
C ILE A 157 -14.25 -9.91 -7.53
N GLU A 158 -15.43 -10.30 -7.08
CA GLU A 158 -15.86 -10.11 -5.69
C GLU A 158 -14.91 -10.81 -4.72
N TYR A 159 -14.50 -12.05 -5.01
CA TYR A 159 -13.52 -12.79 -4.22
C TYR A 159 -12.20 -12.05 -4.11
N HIS A 160 -11.67 -11.52 -5.24
CA HIS A 160 -10.39 -10.83 -5.24
C HIS A 160 -10.47 -9.42 -4.65
N VAL A 161 -11.57 -8.71 -4.80
CA VAL A 161 -11.82 -7.47 -4.04
C VAL A 161 -11.74 -7.75 -2.54
N LYS A 162 -12.40 -8.80 -2.05
CA LYS A 162 -12.32 -9.20 -0.64
C LYS A 162 -10.90 -9.58 -0.20
N LYS A 163 -10.12 -10.22 -1.07
CA LYS A 163 -8.76 -10.72 -0.80
C LYS A 163 -7.71 -9.63 -0.83
N CYS A 164 -7.82 -8.66 -1.74
CA CYS A 164 -6.82 -7.64 -2.00
C CYS A 164 -6.94 -6.45 -1.03
N ASP A 165 -5.88 -5.66 -0.94
CA ASP A 165 -5.80 -4.48 -0.09
C ASP A 165 -6.16 -3.21 -0.88
N VAL A 166 -5.85 -3.20 -2.19
CA VAL A 166 -6.10 -2.08 -3.10
C VAL A 166 -6.71 -2.61 -4.39
N VAL A 167 -7.69 -1.90 -4.94
CA VAL A 167 -8.39 -2.23 -6.18
C VAL A 167 -8.26 -1.08 -7.17
N LEU A 168 -7.83 -1.40 -8.40
CA LEU A 168 -7.74 -0.47 -9.53
C LEU A 168 -8.61 -0.95 -10.68
N PRO A 169 -9.83 -0.43 -10.85
CA PRO A 169 -10.70 -0.73 -11.98
C PRO A 169 -10.31 0.16 -13.17
N LEU A 170 -9.44 -0.37 -14.04
CA LEU A 170 -8.92 0.35 -15.20
C LEU A 170 -9.68 0.05 -16.49
N VAL A 171 -10.66 -0.87 -16.44
CA VAL A 171 -11.46 -1.24 -17.62
C VAL A 171 -12.37 -0.08 -18.00
N ALA A 172 -12.20 0.40 -19.23
CA ALA A 172 -13.05 1.43 -19.81
C ALA A 172 -12.93 1.44 -21.35
N ILE A 173 -13.99 1.85 -22.01
CA ILE A 173 -13.97 2.20 -23.44
C ILE A 173 -13.60 3.68 -23.54
N ALA A 174 -12.31 3.98 -23.63
CA ALA A 174 -11.78 5.34 -23.68
C ALA A 174 -11.51 5.83 -25.12
N THR A 175 -12.33 5.41 -26.08
CA THR A 175 -12.18 5.72 -27.50
C THR A 175 -13.35 6.60 -27.98
N PRO A 176 -13.12 7.89 -28.32
CA PRO A 176 -14.22 8.83 -28.64
C PRO A 176 -15.18 8.40 -29.73
N ILE A 177 -14.72 7.63 -30.71
CA ILE A 177 -15.59 7.11 -31.77
C ILE A 177 -16.66 6.15 -31.22
N GLU A 178 -16.31 5.35 -30.20
CA GLU A 178 -17.23 4.42 -29.57
C GLU A 178 -18.33 5.13 -28.76
N TYR A 179 -18.06 6.31 -28.21
CA TYR A 179 -19.07 7.08 -27.48
C TYR A 179 -20.27 7.45 -28.36
N THR A 180 -20.03 7.61 -29.66
CA THR A 180 -21.07 7.95 -30.63
C THR A 180 -21.65 6.74 -31.36
N ARG A 181 -20.86 5.70 -31.58
CA ARG A 181 -21.31 4.47 -32.28
C ARG A 181 -22.03 3.49 -31.35
N ASN A 182 -21.50 3.29 -30.16
CA ASN A 182 -22.01 2.31 -29.22
C ASN A 182 -22.19 2.87 -27.80
N PRO A 183 -22.98 3.97 -27.62
CA PRO A 183 -23.07 4.68 -26.35
C PRO A 183 -23.60 3.81 -25.21
N LEU A 184 -24.51 2.87 -25.47
CA LEU A 184 -25.03 1.96 -24.45
C LEU A 184 -23.94 1.01 -23.95
N ARG A 185 -23.11 0.48 -24.85
CA ARG A 185 -21.98 -0.38 -24.46
C ARG A 185 -20.96 0.37 -23.61
N VAL A 186 -20.72 1.66 -23.93
CA VAL A 186 -19.88 2.54 -23.10
C VAL A 186 -20.49 2.71 -21.71
N PHE A 187 -21.80 2.96 -21.63
CA PHE A 187 -22.50 3.08 -20.35
C PHE A 187 -22.44 1.78 -19.52
N GLU A 188 -22.75 0.64 -20.11
CA GLU A 188 -22.73 -0.66 -19.45
C GLU A 188 -21.36 -0.96 -18.86
N LEU A 189 -20.30 -0.82 -19.67
CA LEU A 189 -18.93 -1.15 -19.23
C LEU A 189 -18.35 -0.09 -18.29
N ASP A 190 -18.44 1.19 -18.67
CA ASP A 190 -17.73 2.24 -17.96
C ASP A 190 -18.47 2.71 -16.70
N PHE A 191 -19.79 2.54 -16.65
CA PHE A 191 -20.59 2.90 -15.49
C PHE A 191 -21.06 1.70 -14.67
N GLU A 192 -21.87 0.80 -15.24
CA GLU A 192 -22.54 -0.24 -14.46
C GLU A 192 -21.55 -1.24 -13.87
N GLU A 193 -20.59 -1.72 -14.67
CA GLU A 193 -19.59 -2.66 -14.21
C GLU A 193 -18.66 -2.02 -13.16
N ASN A 194 -18.20 -0.79 -13.39
CA ASN A 194 -17.39 -0.08 -12.41
C ASN A 194 -18.18 0.25 -11.13
N LEU A 195 -19.45 0.60 -11.22
CA LEU A 195 -20.31 0.81 -10.05
C LEU A 195 -20.42 -0.47 -9.20
N ARG A 196 -20.55 -1.63 -9.84
CA ARG A 196 -20.54 -2.93 -9.15
C ARG A 196 -19.26 -3.15 -8.37
N ILE A 197 -18.10 -2.87 -9.00
CA ILE A 197 -16.78 -3.00 -8.37
C ILE A 197 -16.65 -2.03 -7.18
N ILE A 198 -17.08 -0.78 -7.34
CA ILE A 198 -17.09 0.22 -6.26
C ILE A 198 -17.92 -0.29 -5.07
N ARG A 199 -19.12 -0.84 -5.33
CA ARG A 199 -19.97 -1.41 -4.29
C ARG A 199 -19.32 -2.59 -3.56
N TYR A 200 -18.55 -3.43 -4.24
CA TYR A 200 -17.75 -4.47 -3.60
C TYR A 200 -16.64 -3.86 -2.71
N CYS A 201 -15.97 -2.81 -3.18
CA CYS A 201 -14.96 -2.13 -2.38
C CYS A 201 -15.57 -1.55 -1.09
N VAL A 202 -16.72 -0.91 -1.16
CA VAL A 202 -17.48 -0.42 0.00
C VAL A 202 -17.87 -1.57 0.93
N LYS A 203 -18.51 -2.63 0.39
CA LYS A 203 -18.96 -3.80 1.15
C LYS A 203 -17.84 -4.44 1.97
N TYR A 204 -16.62 -4.50 1.41
CA TYR A 204 -15.48 -5.15 2.03
C TYR A 204 -14.46 -4.17 2.62
N ARG A 205 -14.79 -2.87 2.65
CA ARG A 205 -13.93 -1.78 3.16
C ARG A 205 -12.54 -1.82 2.53
N LYS A 206 -12.49 -1.77 1.20
CA LYS A 206 -11.26 -1.84 0.42
C LYS A 206 -10.92 -0.49 -0.19
N ARG A 207 -9.62 -0.19 -0.19
CA ARG A 207 -9.12 0.99 -0.87
C ARG A 207 -9.31 0.83 -2.38
N ILE A 208 -9.99 1.80 -2.99
CA ILE A 208 -10.13 1.90 -4.44
C ILE A 208 -9.31 3.08 -4.94
N ILE A 209 -8.64 2.90 -6.08
CA ILE A 209 -8.00 3.98 -6.84
C ILE A 209 -8.67 3.99 -8.21
N PHE A 210 -9.58 4.92 -8.40
CA PHE A 210 -10.38 5.02 -9.61
C PHE A 210 -9.80 6.06 -10.56
N PRO A 211 -9.49 5.71 -11.84
CA PRO A 211 -9.00 6.67 -12.80
C PRO A 211 -10.15 7.52 -13.35
N SER A 212 -10.19 8.78 -12.99
CA SER A 212 -11.05 9.76 -13.62
C SER A 212 -10.45 10.24 -14.94
N THR A 213 -10.94 11.31 -15.50
CA THR A 213 -10.53 11.84 -16.81
C THR A 213 -10.73 13.36 -16.86
N SER A 214 -9.91 14.06 -17.62
CA SER A 214 -10.13 15.48 -17.92
C SER A 214 -11.43 15.75 -18.69
N GLU A 215 -12.02 14.73 -19.31
CA GLU A 215 -13.31 14.88 -20.01
C GLU A 215 -14.49 15.16 -19.06
N VAL A 216 -14.34 14.95 -17.76
CA VAL A 216 -15.38 15.31 -16.77
C VAL A 216 -15.65 16.81 -16.73
N TYR A 217 -14.66 17.65 -17.07
CA TYR A 217 -14.84 19.10 -17.16
C TYR A 217 -15.66 19.53 -18.39
N GLY A 218 -15.67 18.70 -19.43
CA GLY A 218 -16.52 18.89 -20.61
C GLY A 218 -16.30 20.22 -21.32
N MET A 219 -17.27 21.12 -21.27
CA MET A 219 -17.24 22.46 -21.87
C MET A 219 -16.90 23.57 -20.86
N CYS A 220 -16.21 23.24 -19.77
CA CYS A 220 -15.74 24.24 -18.81
C CYS A 220 -14.85 25.27 -19.53
N SER A 221 -15.04 26.55 -19.22
CA SER A 221 -14.31 27.68 -19.85
C SER A 221 -13.08 28.11 -19.06
N ASP A 222 -12.76 27.45 -17.96
CA ASP A 222 -11.61 27.80 -17.13
C ASP A 222 -10.31 27.59 -17.90
N LYS A 223 -9.37 28.50 -17.71
CA LYS A 223 -8.05 28.44 -18.36
C LYS A 223 -7.23 27.22 -17.84
N TYR A 224 -7.39 26.92 -16.57
CA TYR A 224 -6.82 25.75 -15.87
C TYR A 224 -7.94 25.08 -15.11
N PHE A 225 -8.02 23.76 -15.21
CA PHE A 225 -9.00 22.99 -14.45
C PHE A 225 -8.53 22.81 -13.01
N ASP A 226 -9.48 22.92 -12.09
CA ASP A 226 -9.30 22.75 -10.66
C ASP A 226 -10.34 21.73 -10.17
N GLU A 227 -9.89 20.70 -9.48
CA GLU A 227 -10.74 19.58 -9.07
C GLU A 227 -11.81 20.00 -8.06
N ASP A 228 -11.53 21.02 -7.25
CA ASP A 228 -12.43 21.48 -6.18
C ASP A 228 -13.39 22.61 -6.63
N HIS A 229 -13.02 23.38 -7.68
CA HIS A 229 -13.72 24.63 -8.02
C HIS A 229 -14.26 24.69 -9.44
N SER A 230 -13.63 24.00 -10.41
CA SER A 230 -14.07 24.05 -11.80
C SER A 230 -15.43 23.39 -12.02
N ASN A 231 -16.27 24.02 -12.84
CA ASN A 231 -17.56 23.46 -13.19
C ASN A 231 -17.44 22.28 -14.15
N LEU A 232 -18.24 21.24 -13.93
CA LEU A 232 -18.31 20.06 -14.80
C LEU A 232 -19.50 20.23 -15.74
N ILE A 233 -19.27 20.76 -16.96
CA ILE A 233 -20.30 21.18 -17.91
C ILE A 233 -20.35 20.22 -19.09
N VAL A 234 -21.45 19.53 -19.27
CA VAL A 234 -21.69 18.63 -20.42
C VAL A 234 -22.78 19.18 -21.34
N GLY A 235 -22.79 18.72 -22.60
CA GLY A 235 -23.72 19.17 -23.61
C GLY A 235 -25.10 18.51 -23.53
N PRO A 236 -25.97 18.80 -24.53
CA PRO A 236 -27.35 18.31 -24.57
C PRO A 236 -27.45 16.81 -24.59
N VAL A 237 -28.54 16.26 -24.01
CA VAL A 237 -28.83 14.81 -23.88
C VAL A 237 -28.78 14.06 -25.22
N ASN A 238 -29.17 14.70 -26.32
CA ASN A 238 -29.15 14.10 -27.66
C ASN A 238 -27.76 14.02 -28.30
N LYS A 239 -26.70 14.32 -27.56
CA LYS A 239 -25.31 14.20 -28.01
C LYS A 239 -24.63 13.03 -27.27
N PRO A 240 -24.61 11.84 -27.88
CA PRO A 240 -24.10 10.61 -27.22
C PRO A 240 -22.62 10.70 -26.84
N ARG A 241 -21.87 11.59 -27.45
CA ARG A 241 -20.47 11.92 -27.10
C ARG A 241 -20.23 12.06 -25.59
N TRP A 242 -21.23 12.59 -24.86
CA TRP A 242 -21.08 12.89 -23.43
C TRP A 242 -21.28 11.71 -22.51
N ILE A 243 -21.67 10.53 -23.03
CA ILE A 243 -21.96 9.34 -22.22
C ILE A 243 -20.75 8.94 -21.35
N TYR A 244 -19.55 8.96 -21.93
CA TYR A 244 -18.32 8.63 -21.22
C TYR A 244 -18.01 9.62 -20.08
N SER A 245 -18.02 10.92 -20.39
CA SER A 245 -17.76 11.99 -19.42
C SER A 245 -18.72 11.95 -18.25
N VAL A 246 -20.03 11.76 -18.54
CA VAL A 246 -21.08 11.68 -17.51
C VAL A 246 -20.92 10.42 -16.66
N SER A 247 -20.61 9.27 -17.26
CA SER A 247 -20.36 8.03 -16.54
C SER A 247 -19.22 8.17 -15.54
N LYS A 248 -18.09 8.73 -15.98
CA LYS A 248 -16.94 8.97 -15.11
C LYS A 248 -17.25 9.99 -14.02
N GLN A 249 -17.86 11.11 -14.38
CA GLN A 249 -18.26 12.19 -13.47
C GLN A 249 -19.22 11.67 -12.36
N LEU A 250 -20.17 10.81 -12.73
CA LEU A 250 -21.10 10.26 -11.76
C LEU A 250 -20.42 9.25 -10.84
N LEU A 251 -19.48 8.43 -11.35
CA LEU A 251 -18.71 7.50 -10.52
C LEU A 251 -17.81 8.24 -9.54
N ASP A 252 -17.15 9.33 -9.94
CA ASP A 252 -16.35 10.17 -9.03
C ASP A 252 -17.20 10.66 -7.85
N ARG A 253 -18.43 11.14 -8.13
CA ARG A 253 -19.37 11.59 -7.09
C ARG A 253 -19.87 10.46 -6.20
N VAL A 254 -20.11 9.28 -6.76
CA VAL A 254 -20.53 8.10 -6.01
C VAL A 254 -19.43 7.63 -5.07
N ILE A 255 -18.17 7.60 -5.55
CA ILE A 255 -17.00 7.24 -4.73
C ILE A 255 -16.83 8.25 -3.60
N TRP A 256 -16.89 9.53 -3.89
CA TRP A 256 -16.83 10.59 -2.89
C TRP A 256 -17.92 10.43 -1.84
N ALA A 257 -19.17 10.27 -2.26
CA ALA A 257 -20.30 10.12 -1.35
C ALA A 257 -20.19 8.88 -0.43
N TYR A 258 -19.66 7.77 -0.94
CA TYR A 258 -19.35 6.61 -0.10
C TYR A 258 -18.21 6.90 0.89
N GLY A 259 -17.15 7.61 0.47
CA GLY A 259 -16.05 8.01 1.34
C GLY A 259 -16.52 8.87 2.51
N GLU A 260 -17.37 9.86 2.26
CA GLU A 260 -17.96 10.72 3.29
C GLU A 260 -18.85 9.97 4.29
N LYS A 261 -19.56 8.96 3.82
CA LYS A 261 -20.54 8.21 4.64
C LYS A 261 -19.92 7.05 5.42
N GLU A 262 -19.01 6.33 4.79
CA GLU A 262 -18.51 5.04 5.31
C GLU A 262 -17.07 5.13 5.87
N GLY A 263 -16.35 6.23 5.60
CA GLY A 263 -14.96 6.48 6.03
C GLY A 263 -13.98 5.85 5.07
#